data_b39efa1d22c503d0abd30ea8cb426e4b
#
_entry.id   b39efa1d22c503d0abd30ea8cb426e4b
#
_cell.length_a   1.000
_cell.length_b   1.000
_cell.length_c   1.000
_cell.angle_alpha   90.00
_cell.angle_beta   90.00
_cell.angle_gamma   90.00
#
_symmetry.space_group_name_H-M   'P 1'
#
loop_
_entity.id
_entity.type
_entity.pdbx_description
1 polymer ?
#
loop_
_entity_poly.entity_id
_entity_poly.type
_entity_poly.pdbx_seq_one_letter_code
_entity_poly.pdbx_strand_id
1 'polypeptide(L)'
;MAKIVQGVTGGFSGSVGPVVGYQWRGRWCMRSHPQAVRNPRTEAQQEHRQMFKEEVQLASRMNWVLKESFNALSLAEGLTPCNFFIRENQHAFAWSDERLTVDWASLRLSMGPVAPVAFGVPELTEETLTVAFEKNPLHVRADVHDKVYLYVYCPEAEQGYLAAPVYRHTQRVSVVLPRTFAGRELHLWGLVEDRQGRWSESVYILTPGPSPVGEGGNGSLTSPSSLTRMASSAREASSAREASAAREASAAGAAGEARAPE
;
A
#
# COMPACT_ATOMS: atom_id res chain seq x y z
N MET A 1 -8.96 -26.08 20.94
CA MET A 1 -8.12 -26.67 21.99
C MET A 1 -7.52 -25.55 22.82
N ALA A 2 -7.66 -25.56 24.14
CA ALA A 2 -7.11 -24.51 25.01
C ALA A 2 -5.67 -24.82 25.38
N LYS A 3 -4.82 -23.79 25.44
CA LYS A 3 -3.41 -23.90 25.80
C LYS A 3 -3.18 -23.23 27.16
N ILE A 4 -2.69 -23.97 28.14
CA ILE A 4 -2.36 -23.46 29.48
C ILE A 4 -0.86 -23.14 29.51
N VAL A 5 -0.53 -21.90 29.92
CA VAL A 5 0.85 -21.40 29.88
C VAL A 5 1.52 -21.40 31.26
N GLN A 6 0.74 -21.37 32.36
CA GLN A 6 1.26 -21.23 33.73
C GLN A 6 0.55 -22.16 34.74
N GLY A 7 0.50 -23.48 34.49
CA GLY A 7 -0.12 -24.42 35.40
C GLY A 7 -1.64 -24.26 35.60
N VAL A 8 -2.21 -25.01 36.58
CA VAL A 8 -3.66 -25.07 36.77
C VAL A 8 -4.28 -23.74 37.21
N THR A 9 -3.54 -22.87 37.85
CA THR A 9 -3.98 -21.53 38.33
C THR A 9 -3.52 -20.38 37.44
N GLY A 10 -2.83 -20.68 36.34
CA GLY A 10 -2.32 -19.67 35.41
C GLY A 10 -3.32 -19.30 34.32
N GLY A 11 -2.96 -18.27 33.56
CA GLY A 11 -3.74 -17.85 32.41
C GLY A 11 -3.78 -18.90 31.31
N PHE A 12 -4.90 -19.07 30.65
CA PHE A 12 -5.07 -19.96 29.51
C PHE A 12 -5.63 -19.22 28.31
N SER A 13 -5.33 -19.72 27.11
CA SER A 13 -5.85 -19.20 25.85
C SER A 13 -6.66 -20.28 25.14
N GLY A 14 -7.88 -19.95 24.72
CA GLY A 14 -8.80 -20.83 24.03
C GLY A 14 -10.07 -21.11 24.82
N SER A 15 -10.90 -22.04 24.33
CA SER A 15 -12.18 -22.43 24.93
C SER A 15 -12.06 -23.62 25.85
N VAL A 16 -12.63 -23.52 27.06
CA VAL A 16 -12.78 -24.61 28.01
C VAL A 16 -14.24 -24.60 28.48
N GLY A 17 -15.03 -25.53 27.94
CA GLY A 17 -16.48 -25.54 28.22
C GLY A 17 -17.15 -24.19 27.87
N PRO A 18 -17.92 -23.59 28.80
CA PRO A 18 -18.59 -22.33 28.55
C PRO A 18 -17.70 -21.08 28.69
N VAL A 19 -16.40 -21.26 28.93
CA VAL A 19 -15.46 -20.16 29.20
C VAL A 19 -14.41 -20.07 28.09
N VAL A 20 -14.12 -18.84 27.66
CA VAL A 20 -13.02 -18.52 26.72
C VAL A 20 -12.00 -17.67 27.46
N GLY A 21 -10.77 -18.20 27.55
CA GLY A 21 -9.62 -17.46 28.05
C GLY A 21 -8.88 -16.78 26.90
N TYR A 22 -8.38 -15.58 27.13
CA TYR A 22 -7.58 -14.84 26.18
C TYR A 22 -6.65 -13.86 26.90
N GLN A 23 -5.60 -13.44 26.22
CA GLN A 23 -4.71 -12.42 26.72
C GLN A 23 -4.99 -11.09 26.01
N TRP A 24 -5.17 -10.02 26.80
CA TRP A 24 -5.32 -8.67 26.27
C TRP A 24 -4.35 -7.70 26.96
N ARG A 25 -3.47 -7.08 26.20
CA ARG A 25 -2.42 -6.16 26.70
C ARG A 25 -1.62 -6.74 27.88
N GLY A 26 -1.20 -8.00 27.77
CA GLY A 26 -0.43 -8.67 28.81
C GLY A 26 -1.25 -9.20 30.00
N ARG A 27 -2.56 -8.95 30.05
CA ARG A 27 -3.45 -9.41 31.11
C ARG A 27 -4.26 -10.62 30.65
N TRP A 28 -4.40 -11.63 31.49
CA TRP A 28 -5.26 -12.77 31.26
C TRP A 28 -6.71 -12.39 31.55
N CYS A 29 -7.55 -12.59 30.58
CA CYS A 29 -8.97 -12.29 30.64
C CYS A 29 -9.79 -13.56 30.36
N MET A 30 -10.98 -13.63 30.95
CA MET A 30 -11.95 -14.69 30.69
C MET A 30 -13.30 -14.08 30.34
N ARG A 31 -14.01 -14.70 29.41
CA ARG A 31 -15.39 -14.35 29.07
C ARG A 31 -16.21 -15.61 28.89
N SER A 32 -17.53 -15.49 29.02
CA SER A 32 -18.43 -16.57 28.65
C SER A 32 -18.36 -16.83 27.13
N HIS A 33 -18.48 -18.11 26.76
CA HIS A 33 -18.68 -18.46 25.35
C HIS A 33 -20.11 -18.09 24.96
N PRO A 34 -20.34 -17.27 23.93
CA PRO A 34 -21.70 -16.95 23.49
C PRO A 34 -22.37 -18.21 22.97
N GLN A 35 -23.55 -18.52 23.49
CA GLN A 35 -24.33 -19.71 23.11
C GLN A 35 -24.84 -19.61 21.65
N ALA A 36 -25.16 -18.39 21.19
CA ALA A 36 -25.55 -18.12 19.83
C ALA A 36 -24.95 -16.78 19.39
N VAL A 37 -24.24 -16.81 18.30
CA VAL A 37 -23.74 -15.58 17.65
C VAL A 37 -24.67 -15.25 16.50
N ARG A 38 -25.48 -14.20 16.68
CA ARG A 38 -26.26 -13.66 15.58
C ARG A 38 -25.27 -12.97 14.61
N ASN A 39 -25.15 -13.48 13.41
CA ASN A 39 -24.34 -12.86 12.36
C ASN A 39 -25.29 -12.09 11.41
N PRO A 40 -25.55 -10.83 11.67
CA PRO A 40 -26.39 -10.04 10.79
C PRO A 40 -25.71 -9.92 9.43
N ARG A 41 -26.48 -10.11 8.36
CA ARG A 41 -26.02 -9.98 6.98
C ARG A 41 -26.61 -8.70 6.40
N THR A 42 -26.30 -7.55 7.03
CA THR A 42 -26.67 -6.27 6.44
C THR A 42 -25.85 -6.02 5.18
N GLU A 43 -26.40 -5.29 4.24
CA GLU A 43 -25.76 -4.95 2.97
C GLU A 43 -24.37 -4.34 3.19
N ALA A 44 -24.27 -3.31 4.02
CA ALA A 44 -22.99 -2.69 4.37
C ALA A 44 -21.94 -3.67 4.96
N GLN A 45 -22.38 -4.69 5.72
CA GLN A 45 -21.46 -5.70 6.23
C GLN A 45 -21.00 -6.68 5.14
N GLN A 46 -21.86 -6.97 4.19
CA GLN A 46 -21.51 -7.83 3.04
C GLN A 46 -20.53 -7.11 2.15
N GLU A 47 -20.78 -5.85 1.81
CA GLU A 47 -19.87 -4.99 1.03
C GLU A 47 -18.49 -4.89 1.69
N HIS A 48 -18.44 -4.56 2.99
CA HIS A 48 -17.16 -4.47 3.71
C HIS A 48 -16.38 -5.79 3.72
N ARG A 49 -17.08 -6.92 3.86
CA ARG A 49 -16.42 -8.25 3.79
C ARG A 49 -15.89 -8.56 2.40
N GLN A 50 -16.63 -8.15 1.37
CA GLN A 50 -16.22 -8.35 -0.01
C GLN A 50 -15.03 -7.48 -0.37
N MET A 51 -15.06 -6.20 -0.02
CA MET A 51 -13.93 -5.27 -0.13
C MET A 51 -12.69 -5.86 0.54
N PHE A 52 -12.78 -6.23 1.82
CA PHE A 52 -11.65 -6.80 2.55
C PHE A 52 -11.12 -8.10 1.92
N LYS A 53 -12.01 -8.94 1.36
CA LYS A 53 -11.60 -10.15 0.64
C LYS A 53 -10.74 -9.82 -0.58
N GLU A 54 -11.10 -8.81 -1.34
CA GLU A 54 -10.35 -8.39 -2.53
C GLU A 54 -9.01 -7.74 -2.15
N GLU A 55 -8.98 -6.92 -1.09
CA GLU A 55 -7.74 -6.38 -0.53
C GLU A 55 -6.76 -7.49 -0.12
N VAL A 56 -7.25 -8.54 0.56
CA VAL A 56 -6.43 -9.69 0.94
C VAL A 56 -5.95 -10.47 -0.29
N GLN A 57 -6.77 -10.60 -1.33
CA GLN A 57 -6.36 -11.25 -2.58
C GLN A 57 -5.26 -10.44 -3.28
N LEU A 58 -5.38 -9.12 -3.36
CA LEU A 58 -4.35 -8.25 -3.91
C LEU A 58 -3.04 -8.36 -3.11
N ALA A 59 -3.12 -8.27 -1.78
CA ALA A 59 -1.96 -8.44 -0.91
C ALA A 59 -1.28 -9.81 -1.09
N SER A 60 -2.07 -10.87 -1.32
CA SER A 60 -1.55 -12.21 -1.57
C SER A 60 -0.80 -12.33 -2.90
N ARG A 61 -1.26 -11.62 -3.95
CA ARG A 61 -0.58 -11.55 -5.25
C ARG A 61 0.74 -10.79 -5.16
N MET A 62 0.82 -9.80 -4.27
CA MET A 62 2.02 -9.01 -4.00
C MET A 62 2.89 -9.59 -2.87
N ASN A 63 2.53 -10.76 -2.32
CA ASN A 63 3.12 -11.31 -1.10
C ASN A 63 4.65 -11.44 -1.13
N TRP A 64 5.25 -11.66 -2.30
CA TRP A 64 6.70 -11.73 -2.42
C TRP A 64 7.36 -10.42 -1.97
N VAL A 65 7.00 -9.29 -2.60
CA VAL A 65 7.59 -8.00 -2.24
C VAL A 65 7.23 -7.58 -0.82
N LEU A 66 5.99 -7.85 -0.37
CA LEU A 66 5.53 -7.51 0.98
C LEU A 66 6.28 -8.26 2.08
N LYS A 67 6.64 -9.55 1.85
CA LYS A 67 7.47 -10.32 2.78
C LYS A 67 8.87 -9.76 2.92
N GLU A 68 9.47 -9.26 1.86
CA GLU A 68 10.79 -8.65 1.92
C GLU A 68 10.72 -7.29 2.62
N SER A 69 9.83 -6.42 2.19
CA SER A 69 9.81 -5.00 2.60
C SER A 69 9.15 -4.75 3.97
N PHE A 70 8.10 -5.51 4.33
CA PHE A 70 7.35 -5.27 5.56
C PHE A 70 7.62 -6.28 6.68
N ASN A 71 8.46 -7.29 6.48
CA ASN A 71 8.67 -8.34 7.48
C ASN A 71 9.09 -7.79 8.85
N ALA A 72 10.10 -6.93 8.89
CA ALA A 72 10.59 -6.39 10.15
C ALA A 72 9.54 -5.51 10.86
N LEU A 73 8.83 -4.66 10.11
CA LEU A 73 7.82 -3.76 10.65
C LEU A 73 6.59 -4.52 11.14
N SER A 74 6.10 -5.47 10.35
CA SER A 74 4.94 -6.28 10.71
C SER A 74 5.20 -7.15 11.94
N LEU A 75 6.40 -7.74 12.04
CA LEU A 75 6.79 -8.56 13.18
C LEU A 75 6.84 -7.74 14.48
N ALA A 76 7.37 -6.52 14.43
CA ALA A 76 7.41 -5.61 15.59
C ALA A 76 6.02 -5.31 16.16
N GLU A 77 5.00 -5.34 15.32
CA GLU A 77 3.60 -5.09 15.71
C GLU A 77 2.76 -6.36 15.88
N GLY A 78 3.34 -7.55 15.70
CA GLY A 78 2.63 -8.83 15.79
C GLY A 78 1.63 -9.06 14.67
N LEU A 79 1.86 -8.46 13.50
CA LEU A 79 1.04 -8.61 12.31
C LEU A 79 1.73 -9.48 11.26
N THR A 80 0.98 -9.94 10.28
CA THR A 80 1.55 -10.50 9.04
C THR A 80 1.88 -9.37 8.07
N PRO A 81 2.85 -9.53 7.15
CA PRO A 81 3.16 -8.52 6.13
C PRO A 81 1.93 -8.08 5.29
N CYS A 82 1.05 -9.02 4.94
CA CYS A 82 -0.20 -8.71 4.23
C CYS A 82 -1.15 -7.85 5.07
N ASN A 83 -1.35 -8.18 6.35
CA ASN A 83 -2.23 -7.39 7.22
C ASN A 83 -1.65 -6.01 7.49
N PHE A 84 -0.33 -5.91 7.62
CA PHE A 84 0.37 -4.64 7.75
C PHE A 84 0.17 -3.78 6.49
N PHE A 85 0.36 -4.36 5.30
CA PHE A 85 0.14 -3.70 4.03
C PHE A 85 -1.30 -3.16 3.88
N ILE A 86 -2.33 -3.98 4.16
CA ILE A 86 -3.73 -3.56 4.08
C ILE A 86 -3.98 -2.38 5.02
N ARG A 87 -3.51 -2.43 6.26
CA ARG A 87 -3.69 -1.36 7.24
C ARG A 87 -3.06 -0.04 6.78
N GLU A 88 -1.84 -0.09 6.28
CA GLU A 88 -1.11 1.12 5.85
C GLU A 88 -1.67 1.72 4.55
N ASN A 89 -2.39 0.93 3.76
CA ASN A 89 -2.89 1.32 2.45
C ASN A 89 -4.42 1.45 2.37
N GLN A 90 -5.16 1.47 3.50
CA GLN A 90 -6.61 1.63 3.47
C GLN A 90 -7.08 2.88 2.71
N HIS A 91 -6.29 3.94 2.72
CA HIS A 91 -6.57 5.18 2.01
C HIS A 91 -6.52 5.05 0.48
N ALA A 92 -5.81 4.05 -0.03
CA ALA A 92 -5.67 3.78 -1.47
C ALA A 92 -6.76 2.86 -2.02
N PHE A 93 -7.60 2.29 -1.15
CA PHE A 93 -8.68 1.39 -1.53
C PHE A 93 -10.02 2.10 -1.44
N ALA A 94 -10.85 1.94 -2.46
CA ALA A 94 -12.22 2.38 -2.48
C ALA A 94 -13.12 1.26 -3.02
N TRP A 95 -14.36 1.22 -2.54
CA TRP A 95 -15.37 0.27 -3.01
C TRP A 95 -16.44 1.02 -3.80
N SER A 96 -16.53 0.74 -5.09
CA SER A 96 -17.52 1.32 -5.99
C SER A 96 -17.97 0.30 -7.02
N ASP A 97 -19.26 0.30 -7.36
CA ASP A 97 -19.85 -0.59 -8.36
C ASP A 97 -19.54 -2.08 -8.13
N GLU A 98 -19.60 -2.52 -6.87
CA GLU A 98 -19.30 -3.88 -6.41
C GLU A 98 -17.85 -4.34 -6.73
N ARG A 99 -16.92 -3.41 -6.93
CA ARG A 99 -15.51 -3.68 -7.23
C ARG A 99 -14.58 -2.88 -6.35
N LEU A 100 -13.41 -3.46 -6.08
CA LEU A 100 -12.31 -2.77 -5.45
C LEU A 100 -11.63 -1.85 -6.48
N THR A 101 -11.63 -0.56 -6.20
CA THR A 101 -10.86 0.43 -6.96
C THR A 101 -9.59 0.73 -6.16
N VAL A 102 -8.45 0.71 -6.84
CA VAL A 102 -7.14 0.90 -6.23
C VAL A 102 -6.49 2.16 -6.79
N ASP A 103 -6.12 3.08 -5.92
CA ASP A 103 -5.23 4.18 -6.28
C ASP A 103 -3.77 3.68 -6.21
N TRP A 104 -3.29 3.20 -7.34
CA TRP A 104 -1.95 2.61 -7.45
C TRP A 104 -0.83 3.57 -7.08
N ALA A 105 -1.01 4.87 -7.33
CA ALA A 105 0.00 5.88 -7.03
C ALA A 105 0.16 6.12 -5.53
N SER A 106 -0.90 5.94 -4.76
CA SER A 106 -0.90 6.10 -3.31
C SER A 106 -0.45 4.84 -2.56
N LEU A 107 -0.33 3.68 -3.25
CA LEU A 107 0.08 2.44 -2.61
C LEU A 107 1.53 2.48 -2.14
N ARG A 108 1.72 2.10 -0.89
CA ARG A 108 3.03 1.93 -0.25
C ARG A 108 3.38 0.46 -0.18
N LEU A 109 4.46 0.06 -0.86
CA LEU A 109 4.99 -1.31 -0.84
C LEU A 109 6.18 -1.48 0.10
N SER A 110 6.75 -0.38 0.56
CA SER A 110 7.79 -0.37 1.60
C SER A 110 7.74 0.93 2.39
N MET A 111 8.23 0.88 3.62
CA MET A 111 8.34 2.02 4.52
C MET A 111 9.63 1.91 5.34
N GLY A 112 10.25 3.03 5.63
CA GLY A 112 11.39 3.06 6.53
C GLY A 112 12.28 4.29 6.36
N PRO A 113 13.40 4.32 7.07
CA PRO A 113 14.24 5.51 7.21
C PRO A 113 15.24 5.71 6.06
N VAL A 114 15.41 4.75 5.15
CA VAL A 114 16.39 4.84 4.06
C VAL A 114 15.95 5.88 3.05
N ALA A 115 16.88 6.62 2.49
CA ALA A 115 16.55 7.61 1.47
C ALA A 115 16.07 6.93 0.18
N PRO A 116 14.88 7.27 -0.35
CA PRO A 116 14.46 6.79 -1.65
C PRO A 116 15.36 7.33 -2.76
N VAL A 117 15.25 6.79 -3.96
CA VAL A 117 15.87 7.34 -5.18
C VAL A 117 14.81 7.98 -6.06
N ALA A 118 15.20 9.03 -6.79
CA ALA A 118 14.36 9.62 -7.82
C ALA A 118 14.48 8.79 -9.10
N PHE A 119 13.37 8.22 -9.55
CA PHE A 119 13.31 7.44 -10.78
C PHE A 119 12.94 8.33 -11.97
N GLY A 120 13.59 8.08 -13.09
CA GLY A 120 13.26 8.70 -14.38
C GLY A 120 12.08 8.02 -15.07
N VAL A 121 11.81 8.43 -16.29
CA VAL A 121 10.77 7.84 -17.13
C VAL A 121 11.19 6.43 -17.54
N PRO A 122 10.30 5.42 -17.40
CA PRO A 122 10.58 4.07 -17.85
C PRO A 122 10.69 3.97 -19.37
N GLU A 123 11.69 3.24 -19.83
CA GLU A 123 11.88 2.91 -21.24
C GLU A 123 11.51 1.43 -21.45
N LEU A 124 10.50 1.16 -22.25
CA LEU A 124 10.08 -0.20 -22.59
C LEU A 124 10.54 -0.51 -24.04
N THR A 125 11.39 -1.52 -24.18
CA THR A 125 11.87 -2.01 -25.47
C THR A 125 11.51 -3.49 -25.60
N GLU A 126 10.59 -3.81 -26.52
CA GLU A 126 10.07 -5.17 -26.77
C GLU A 126 9.66 -5.92 -25.48
N GLU A 127 10.61 -6.58 -24.84
CA GLU A 127 10.39 -7.35 -23.59
C GLU A 127 11.21 -6.78 -22.40
N THR A 128 12.03 -5.73 -22.61
CA THR A 128 12.90 -5.19 -21.55
C THR A 128 12.42 -3.82 -21.10
N LEU A 129 12.13 -3.73 -19.83
CA LEU A 129 11.83 -2.48 -19.13
C LEU A 129 13.11 -1.97 -18.46
N THR A 130 13.47 -0.73 -18.74
CA THR A 130 14.65 -0.07 -18.17
C THR A 130 14.23 1.22 -17.50
N VAL A 131 14.69 1.46 -16.27
CA VAL A 131 14.44 2.69 -15.53
C VAL A 131 15.77 3.23 -15.02
N ALA A 132 16.05 4.48 -15.36
CA ALA A 132 17.18 5.22 -14.79
C ALA A 132 16.77 5.84 -13.45
N PHE A 133 17.74 6.05 -12.57
CA PHE A 133 17.51 6.72 -11.29
C PHE A 133 18.73 7.52 -10.84
N GLU A 134 18.50 8.52 -9.98
CA GLU A 134 19.56 9.38 -9.46
C GLU A 134 20.23 8.76 -8.23
N LYS A 135 21.54 8.94 -8.09
CA LYS A 135 22.31 8.42 -6.93
C LYS A 135 21.89 9.02 -5.60
N ASN A 136 21.43 10.27 -5.60
CA ASN A 136 21.15 11.07 -4.43
C ASN A 136 22.26 11.03 -3.34
N PRO A 137 23.53 11.32 -3.71
CA PRO A 137 24.72 11.04 -2.88
C PRO A 137 24.83 11.95 -1.66
N LEU A 138 24.11 13.07 -1.61
CA LEU A 138 24.20 14.06 -0.54
C LEU A 138 23.22 13.78 0.63
N HIS A 139 22.41 12.74 0.55
CA HIS A 139 21.49 12.42 1.60
C HIS A 139 22.18 11.59 2.69
N VAL A 140 22.07 12.00 3.96
CA VAL A 140 22.74 11.36 5.12
C VAL A 140 22.38 9.87 5.29
N ARG A 141 21.22 9.46 4.75
CA ARG A 141 20.71 8.08 4.82
C ARG A 141 20.78 7.35 3.48
N ALA A 142 21.69 7.74 2.61
CA ALA A 142 21.93 7.13 1.30
C ALA A 142 23.36 6.60 1.23
N ASP A 143 23.53 5.31 0.95
CA ASP A 143 24.82 4.69 0.69
C ASP A 143 24.87 4.23 -0.78
N VAL A 144 26.02 4.34 -1.41
CA VAL A 144 26.25 3.91 -2.80
C VAL A 144 26.05 2.41 -3.01
N HIS A 145 26.11 1.64 -1.93
CA HIS A 145 25.90 0.19 -1.93
C HIS A 145 24.48 -0.23 -1.48
N ASP A 146 23.60 0.72 -1.27
CA ASP A 146 22.20 0.38 -1.07
C ASP A 146 21.68 -0.35 -2.30
N LYS A 147 20.82 -1.34 -2.06
CA LYS A 147 20.18 -2.11 -3.12
C LYS A 147 18.91 -1.42 -3.57
N VAL A 148 18.78 -1.20 -4.87
CA VAL A 148 17.59 -0.63 -5.51
C VAL A 148 16.83 -1.74 -6.19
N TYR A 149 15.55 -1.87 -5.87
CA TYR A 149 14.64 -2.86 -6.44
C TYR A 149 13.61 -2.15 -7.31
N LEU A 150 13.19 -2.81 -8.37
CA LEU A 150 12.05 -2.41 -9.19
C LEU A 150 10.99 -3.50 -9.11
N TYR A 151 9.82 -3.16 -8.61
CA TYR A 151 8.65 -4.02 -8.62
C TYR A 151 7.69 -3.59 -9.71
N VAL A 152 7.26 -4.55 -10.52
CA VAL A 152 6.31 -4.34 -11.63
C VAL A 152 5.07 -5.17 -11.36
N TYR A 153 3.90 -4.58 -11.43
CA TYR A 153 2.62 -5.27 -11.28
C TYR A 153 1.72 -5.01 -12.49
N CYS A 154 1.12 -6.08 -13.00
CA CYS A 154 0.15 -6.02 -14.08
C CYS A 154 -1.22 -6.44 -13.51
N PRO A 155 -2.19 -5.51 -13.37
CA PRO A 155 -3.51 -5.82 -12.82
C PRO A 155 -4.29 -6.83 -13.66
N GLU A 156 -4.23 -6.71 -14.99
CA GLU A 156 -4.93 -7.61 -15.91
C GLU A 156 -4.39 -9.04 -15.88
N ALA A 157 -3.08 -9.22 -15.66
CA ALA A 157 -2.47 -10.53 -15.51
C ALA A 157 -2.53 -11.04 -14.06
N GLU A 158 -2.92 -10.18 -13.12
CA GLU A 158 -2.94 -10.44 -11.68
C GLU A 158 -1.58 -10.91 -11.13
N GLN A 159 -0.49 -10.46 -11.75
CA GLN A 159 0.87 -10.91 -11.45
C GLN A 159 1.79 -9.75 -11.16
N GLY A 160 2.69 -9.96 -10.19
CA GLY A 160 3.79 -9.05 -9.88
C GLY A 160 5.14 -9.70 -10.16
N TYR A 161 6.10 -8.88 -10.54
CA TYR A 161 7.48 -9.28 -10.78
C TYR A 161 8.44 -8.34 -10.07
N LEU A 162 9.33 -8.90 -9.25
CA LEU A 162 10.39 -8.15 -8.59
C LEU A 162 11.70 -8.37 -9.37
N ALA A 163 12.26 -7.29 -9.91
CA ALA A 163 13.54 -7.33 -10.59
C ALA A 163 14.67 -7.68 -9.62
N ALA A 164 15.72 -8.31 -10.14
CA ALA A 164 16.95 -8.51 -9.38
C ALA A 164 17.50 -7.13 -8.92
N PRO A 165 17.94 -7.01 -7.65
CA PRO A 165 18.40 -5.75 -7.12
C PRO A 165 19.69 -5.29 -7.81
N VAL A 166 19.80 -3.98 -7.99
CA VAL A 166 21.02 -3.33 -8.43
C VAL A 166 21.53 -2.40 -7.33
N TYR A 167 22.81 -2.08 -7.34
CA TYR A 167 23.34 -1.12 -6.38
C TYR A 167 23.00 0.33 -6.79
N ARG A 168 22.85 1.21 -5.81
CA ARG A 168 22.53 2.62 -6.03
C ARG A 168 23.53 3.33 -6.98
N HIS A 169 24.81 2.94 -6.97
CA HIS A 169 25.80 3.53 -7.86
C HIS A 169 25.62 3.15 -9.35
N THR A 170 24.85 2.11 -9.67
CA THR A 170 24.58 1.65 -11.04
C THR A 170 23.70 2.63 -11.81
N GLN A 171 22.81 3.37 -11.12
CA GLN A 171 21.91 4.39 -11.65
C GLN A 171 20.92 3.90 -12.72
N ARG A 172 20.84 2.61 -12.94
CA ARG A 172 19.93 1.99 -13.92
C ARG A 172 19.53 0.61 -13.45
N VAL A 173 18.26 0.29 -13.58
CA VAL A 173 17.72 -1.05 -13.40
C VAL A 173 17.01 -1.49 -14.66
N SER A 174 17.29 -2.70 -15.12
CA SER A 174 16.64 -3.28 -16.30
C SER A 174 16.07 -4.63 -15.94
N VAL A 175 14.90 -4.94 -16.47
CA VAL A 175 14.19 -6.18 -16.22
C VAL A 175 13.54 -6.69 -17.50
N VAL A 176 13.67 -7.99 -17.75
CA VAL A 176 12.94 -8.66 -18.83
C VAL A 176 11.57 -9.02 -18.31
N LEU A 177 10.54 -8.49 -18.96
CA LEU A 177 9.15 -8.71 -18.56
C LEU A 177 8.61 -10.03 -19.14
N PRO A 178 7.74 -10.73 -18.41
CA PRO A 178 7.00 -11.86 -18.95
C PRO A 178 6.16 -11.43 -20.18
N ARG A 179 6.04 -12.28 -21.16
CA ARG A 179 5.18 -12.02 -22.36
C ARG A 179 3.73 -11.72 -22.01
N THR A 180 3.27 -12.20 -20.86
CA THR A 180 1.92 -11.92 -20.34
C THR A 180 1.70 -10.44 -20.01
N PHE A 181 2.76 -9.62 -19.91
CA PHE A 181 2.70 -8.19 -19.62
C PHE A 181 2.69 -7.31 -20.87
N ALA A 182 2.94 -7.89 -22.05
CA ALA A 182 3.02 -7.14 -23.31
C ALA A 182 1.70 -6.43 -23.65
N GLY A 183 1.78 -5.12 -23.93
CA GLY A 183 0.63 -4.30 -24.31
C GLY A 183 -0.40 -4.03 -23.21
N ARG A 184 -0.11 -4.39 -21.96
CA ARG A 184 -0.99 -4.19 -20.80
C ARG A 184 -0.53 -3.00 -19.95
N GLU A 185 -1.46 -2.50 -19.15
CA GLU A 185 -1.13 -1.49 -18.14
C GLU A 185 -0.23 -2.07 -17.06
N LEU A 186 0.85 -1.35 -16.76
CA LEU A 186 1.83 -1.74 -15.76
C LEU A 186 1.95 -0.67 -14.69
N HIS A 187 2.03 -1.10 -13.44
CA HIS A 187 2.34 -0.23 -12.32
C HIS A 187 3.71 -0.59 -11.76
N LEU A 188 4.52 0.44 -11.53
CA LEU A 188 5.90 0.27 -11.11
C LEU A 188 6.16 0.97 -9.79
N TRP A 189 6.95 0.30 -8.93
CA TRP A 189 7.45 0.89 -7.69
C TRP A 189 8.95 0.63 -7.58
N GLY A 190 9.65 1.69 -7.20
CA GLY A 190 11.03 1.61 -6.80
C GLY A 190 11.15 1.52 -5.29
N LEU A 191 11.98 0.62 -4.80
CA LEU A 191 12.25 0.39 -3.38
C LEU A 191 13.75 0.39 -3.16
N VAL A 192 14.20 0.81 -1.97
CA VAL A 192 15.62 0.79 -1.62
C VAL A 192 15.82 0.09 -0.29
N GLU A 193 16.81 -0.80 -0.23
CA GLU A 193 17.22 -1.53 0.97
C GLU A 193 18.67 -1.17 1.30
N ASP A 194 18.94 -0.81 2.55
CA ASP A 194 20.30 -0.61 3.02
C ASP A 194 20.99 -1.93 3.42
N ARG A 195 22.27 -1.84 3.78
CA ARG A 195 23.06 -3.01 4.22
C ARG A 195 22.56 -3.66 5.52
N GLN A 196 21.70 -2.97 6.27
CA GLN A 196 21.12 -3.46 7.52
C GLN A 196 19.74 -4.06 7.34
N GLY A 197 19.25 -4.16 6.09
CA GLY A 197 17.92 -4.68 5.77
C GLY A 197 16.79 -3.69 6.09
N ARG A 198 17.10 -2.40 6.23
CA ARG A 198 16.08 -1.35 6.39
C ARG A 198 15.68 -0.83 5.02
N TRP A 199 14.42 -0.48 4.89
CA TRP A 199 13.83 -0.06 3.61
C TRP A 199 13.61 1.45 3.55
N SER A 200 13.47 1.96 2.33
CA SER A 200 12.95 3.30 2.07
C SER A 200 11.43 3.28 1.99
N GLU A 201 10.82 4.44 1.94
CA GLU A 201 9.48 4.58 1.38
C GLU A 201 9.52 4.21 -0.10
N SER A 202 8.49 3.46 -0.58
CA SER A 202 8.38 3.08 -1.99
C SER A 202 7.99 4.29 -2.84
N VAL A 203 8.57 4.39 -4.03
CA VAL A 203 8.30 5.46 -4.99
C VAL A 203 7.51 4.87 -6.16
N TYR A 204 6.30 5.37 -6.40
CA TYR A 204 5.54 5.01 -7.60
C TYR A 204 6.12 5.69 -8.83
N ILE A 205 6.26 4.93 -9.91
CA ILE A 205 6.88 5.37 -11.16
C ILE A 205 5.79 5.38 -12.23
N LEU A 206 5.50 6.57 -12.76
CA LEU A 206 4.51 6.73 -13.82
C LEU A 206 4.98 6.00 -15.09
N THR A 207 4.20 5.03 -15.53
CA THR A 207 4.40 4.41 -16.85
C THR A 207 3.73 5.26 -17.93
N PRO A 208 4.36 5.48 -19.07
CA PRO A 208 3.62 5.93 -20.24
C PRO A 208 2.58 4.85 -20.55
N GLY A 209 1.32 5.25 -20.66
CA GLY A 209 0.23 4.32 -21.00
C GLY A 209 0.56 3.50 -22.25
N PRO A 210 -0.09 2.36 -22.49
CA PRO A 210 0.16 1.53 -23.66
C PRO A 210 0.03 2.41 -24.90
N SER A 211 1.12 2.50 -25.67
CA SER A 211 1.07 3.20 -26.97
C SER A 211 -0.01 2.52 -27.82
N PRO A 212 -0.93 3.25 -28.42
CA PRO A 212 -1.87 2.64 -29.35
C PRO A 212 -1.06 1.95 -30.44
N VAL A 213 -1.31 0.65 -30.62
CA VAL A 213 -0.71 -0.14 -31.70
C VAL A 213 -0.99 0.62 -32.99
N GLY A 214 0.09 1.10 -33.65
CA GLY A 214 -0.01 1.98 -34.79
C GLY A 214 -0.71 1.32 -35.96
N GLU A 215 -1.92 1.80 -36.24
CA GLU A 215 -2.36 1.87 -37.62
C GLU A 215 -1.57 2.98 -38.30
N GLY A 216 -0.82 2.63 -39.35
CA GLY A 216 0.02 3.54 -40.10
C GLY A 216 -0.77 4.76 -40.60
N GLY A 217 -0.39 5.92 -40.13
CA GLY A 217 -0.96 7.20 -40.55
C GLY A 217 -0.02 8.34 -40.18
N ASN A 218 0.60 8.93 -41.19
CA ASN A 218 1.36 10.17 -41.15
C ASN A 218 0.59 11.28 -40.45
N GLY A 219 1.17 11.94 -39.46
CA GLY A 219 0.55 13.15 -38.90
C GLY A 219 1.23 13.77 -37.70
N SER A 220 2.09 14.73 -37.97
CA SER A 220 2.33 15.97 -37.18
C SER A 220 2.49 15.90 -35.66
N LEU A 221 3.68 16.21 -35.23
CA LEU A 221 4.07 16.62 -33.87
C LEU A 221 3.15 17.69 -33.29
N THR A 222 2.42 17.39 -32.24
CA THR A 222 1.81 18.37 -31.35
C THR A 222 2.41 18.27 -29.94
N SER A 223 2.85 19.41 -29.44
CA SER A 223 3.56 19.66 -28.19
C SER A 223 2.78 19.28 -26.91
N PRO A 224 3.48 18.99 -25.81
CA PRO A 224 2.89 18.55 -24.55
C PRO A 224 2.40 19.74 -23.70
N SER A 225 1.17 20.20 -23.91
CA SER A 225 0.58 21.28 -23.10
C SER A 225 -0.58 20.85 -22.18
N SER A 226 -0.91 19.56 -22.13
CA SER A 226 -2.10 19.07 -21.39
C SER A 226 -1.83 18.52 -19.98
N LEU A 227 -0.60 18.22 -19.62
CA LEU A 227 -0.27 17.60 -18.32
C LEU A 227 -0.22 18.60 -17.14
N THR A 228 -0.07 19.91 -17.41
CA THR A 228 -0.03 20.93 -16.35
C THR A 228 -1.42 21.28 -15.80
N ARG A 229 -2.49 20.94 -16.51
CA ARG A 229 -3.87 21.30 -16.11
C ARG A 229 -4.50 20.36 -15.10
N MET A 230 -4.08 19.08 -15.04
CA MET A 230 -4.64 18.11 -14.08
C MET A 230 -4.02 18.21 -12.67
N ALA A 231 -2.77 18.64 -12.56
CA ALA A 231 -2.13 18.84 -11.25
C ALA A 231 -2.68 20.07 -10.49
N SER A 232 -3.24 21.06 -11.20
CA SER A 232 -3.85 22.26 -10.60
C SER A 232 -5.21 21.96 -9.97
N SER A 233 -6.03 21.11 -10.60
CA SER A 233 -7.39 20.80 -10.10
C SER A 233 -7.37 19.92 -8.83
N ALA A 234 -6.37 19.07 -8.67
CA ALA A 234 -6.21 18.24 -7.46
C ALA A 234 -5.80 19.07 -6.23
N ARG A 235 -5.00 20.13 -6.42
CA ARG A 235 -4.63 21.05 -5.32
C ARG A 235 -5.79 21.95 -4.90
N GLU A 236 -6.62 22.39 -5.83
CA GLU A 236 -7.81 23.19 -5.52
C GLU A 236 -8.89 22.38 -4.77
N ALA A 237 -9.07 21.11 -5.09
CA ALA A 237 -10.01 20.23 -4.39
C ALA A 237 -9.56 19.91 -2.94
N SER A 238 -8.26 19.81 -2.68
CA SER A 238 -7.72 19.61 -1.33
C SER A 238 -7.90 20.84 -0.45
N SER A 239 -7.61 22.02 -0.96
CA SER A 239 -7.77 23.28 -0.21
C SER A 239 -9.24 23.62 0.10
N ALA A 240 -10.17 23.22 -0.76
CA ALA A 240 -11.60 23.40 -0.53
C ALA A 240 -12.15 22.49 0.59
N ARG A 241 -11.61 21.27 0.73
CA ARG A 241 -11.98 20.33 1.82
C ARG A 241 -11.45 20.79 3.17
N GLU A 242 -10.23 21.32 3.25
CA GLU A 242 -9.67 21.87 4.48
C GLU A 242 -10.42 23.12 4.95
N ALA A 243 -10.84 24.00 4.03
CA ALA A 243 -11.62 25.18 4.34
C ALA A 243 -13.05 24.84 4.85
N SER A 244 -13.65 23.72 4.37
CA SER A 244 -14.95 23.24 4.85
C SER A 244 -14.86 22.66 6.26
N ALA A 245 -13.83 21.85 6.54
CA ALA A 245 -13.61 21.26 7.86
C ALA A 245 -13.33 22.32 8.94
N ALA A 246 -12.60 23.39 8.58
CA ALA A 246 -12.33 24.50 9.50
C ALA A 246 -13.60 25.31 9.84
N ARG A 247 -14.55 25.42 8.91
CA ARG A 247 -15.84 26.09 9.16
C ARG A 247 -16.78 25.29 10.06
N GLU A 248 -16.81 23.97 9.92
CA GLU A 248 -17.61 23.09 10.80
C GLU A 248 -17.06 23.06 12.22
N ALA A 249 -15.73 23.04 12.41
CA ALA A 249 -15.12 23.13 13.72
C ALA A 249 -15.40 24.47 14.44
N SER A 250 -15.45 25.57 13.69
CA SER A 250 -15.79 26.91 14.24
C SER A 250 -17.26 27.02 14.64
N ALA A 251 -18.17 26.39 13.89
CA ALA A 251 -19.61 26.39 14.21
C ALA A 251 -19.94 25.55 15.45
N ALA A 252 -19.20 24.45 15.68
CA ALA A 252 -19.36 23.62 16.87
C ALA A 252 -18.85 24.28 18.15
N GLY A 253 -17.82 25.13 18.06
CA GLY A 253 -17.30 25.90 19.20
C GLY A 253 -18.24 27.01 19.70
N ALA A 254 -19.00 27.62 18.80
CA ALA A 254 -19.93 28.70 19.15
C ALA A 254 -21.23 28.24 19.83
N ALA A 255 -21.60 26.96 19.70
CA ALA A 255 -22.79 26.38 20.32
C ALA A 255 -22.58 25.92 21.78
N GLY A 256 -21.34 25.88 22.27
CA GLY A 256 -20.97 25.42 23.61
C GLY A 256 -21.00 26.48 24.71
N GLU A 257 -21.07 27.77 24.38
CA GLU A 257 -20.89 28.85 25.36
C GLU A 257 -22.21 29.48 25.93
N ALA A 258 -23.37 28.94 25.56
CA ALA A 258 -24.67 29.51 25.96
C ALA A 258 -25.44 28.65 27.00
N ARG A 259 -24.80 28.10 28.02
CA ARG A 259 -25.49 27.47 29.15
C ARG A 259 -24.69 27.55 30.44
N ALA A 260 -24.80 28.66 31.15
CA ALA A 260 -24.49 28.77 32.58
C ALA A 260 -25.80 28.86 33.40
N PRO A 261 -25.85 28.29 34.61
CA PRO A 261 -27.05 28.06 35.38
C PRO A 261 -27.39 29.25 36.28
N GLU A 262 -28.66 29.38 36.51
CA GLU A 262 -29.19 29.82 37.81
C GLU A 262 -29.61 28.59 38.65
#